data_1882494381fce9f7fb2ea4b14c09cdd1
#
_entry.id   1882494381fce9f7fb2ea4b14c09cdd1
#
_cell.length_a   1.000
_cell.length_b   1.000
_cell.length_c   1.000
_cell.angle_alpha   90.00
_cell.angle_beta   90.00
_cell.angle_gamma   90.00
#
_symmetry.space_group_name_H-M   'P 1'
#
loop_
_entity.id
_entity.type
_entity.pdbx_description
1 polymer ?
#
loop_
_entity_poly.entity_id
_entity_poly.type
_entity_poly.pdbx_seq_one_letter_code
_entity_poly.pdbx_strand_id
1 'polypeptide(L)'
;GVNEATRKRVLDIVTSLGYHPHHGARTLRGKNRNCVGVTIAPPMDLVPLSEDFLIWLFAKLSTIFSAQGAYICFDINRYSPNSQSDYARGVWEQMYDVCVVVGPLPSQDDTMRRIHEYGMPYLALGRLDNFPECSSAAVNLEQGAYESTRFLIQRGHRRIALLTAFDGFY
;
A
#
# COMPACT_ATOMS: atom_id res chain seq x y z
N GLY A 1 -35.57 15.46 4.41
CA GLY A 1 -34.22 15.96 4.65
C GLY A 1 -34.29 17.09 5.69
N VAL A 2 -33.19 17.28 6.43
CA VAL A 2 -33.11 18.37 7.45
C VAL A 2 -33.01 19.71 6.72
N ASN A 3 -33.78 20.70 7.21
CA ASN A 3 -33.75 22.08 6.70
C ASN A 3 -32.36 22.70 6.87
N GLU A 4 -31.90 23.50 5.89
CA GLU A 4 -30.58 24.13 5.86
C GLU A 4 -30.30 25.01 7.09
N ALA A 5 -31.28 25.75 7.57
CA ALA A 5 -31.15 26.54 8.78
C ALA A 5 -30.88 25.67 10.03
N THR A 6 -31.57 24.55 10.14
CA THR A 6 -31.35 23.57 11.22
C THR A 6 -29.97 22.92 11.12
N ARG A 7 -29.53 22.57 9.88
CA ARG A 7 -28.22 22.04 9.64
C ARG A 7 -27.10 22.99 10.06
N LYS A 8 -27.21 24.27 9.68
CA LYS A 8 -26.26 25.30 10.06
C LYS A 8 -26.19 25.46 11.58
N ARG A 9 -27.34 25.57 12.26
CA ARG A 9 -27.39 25.68 13.71
C ARG A 9 -26.72 24.50 14.43
N VAL A 10 -26.92 23.27 13.93
CA VAL A 10 -26.28 22.07 14.51
C VAL A 10 -24.77 22.14 14.31
N LEU A 11 -24.28 22.54 13.12
CA LEU A 11 -22.85 22.68 12.87
C LEU A 11 -22.19 23.75 13.74
N ASP A 12 -22.87 24.88 13.96
CA ASP A 12 -22.38 25.95 14.83
C ASP A 12 -22.23 25.45 16.28
N ILE A 13 -23.22 24.68 16.78
CA ILE A 13 -23.18 24.07 18.11
C ILE A 13 -22.05 23.01 18.19
N VAL A 14 -21.93 22.15 17.20
CA VAL A 14 -20.84 21.14 17.10
C VAL A 14 -19.47 21.81 17.23
N THR A 15 -19.29 22.93 16.49
CA THR A 15 -18.04 23.70 16.50
C THR A 15 -17.81 24.34 17.87
N SER A 16 -18.84 24.98 18.47
CA SER A 16 -18.71 25.65 19.75
C SER A 16 -18.42 24.72 20.92
N LEU A 17 -18.91 23.48 20.84
CA LEU A 17 -18.67 22.44 21.85
C LEU A 17 -17.36 21.64 21.60
N GLY A 18 -16.64 21.91 20.52
CA GLY A 18 -15.48 21.10 20.14
C GLY A 18 -15.82 19.62 19.91
N TYR A 19 -17.08 19.33 19.55
CA TYR A 19 -17.52 17.95 19.37
C TYR A 19 -17.02 17.39 18.05
N HIS A 20 -16.22 16.36 18.12
CA HIS A 20 -15.78 15.57 16.97
C HIS A 20 -16.57 14.26 16.90
N PRO A 21 -17.36 14.03 15.83
CA PRO A 21 -18.09 12.77 15.68
C PRO A 21 -17.15 11.58 15.71
N HIS A 22 -17.44 10.60 16.56
CA HIS A 22 -16.62 9.40 16.69
C HIS A 22 -16.54 8.63 15.35
N HIS A 23 -15.33 8.30 14.92
CA HIS A 23 -15.07 7.68 13.61
C HIS A 23 -15.84 6.35 13.44
N GLY A 24 -15.81 5.48 14.43
CA GLY A 24 -16.55 4.20 14.43
C GLY A 24 -18.06 4.36 14.31
N ALA A 25 -18.66 5.42 14.90
CA ALA A 25 -20.08 5.67 14.78
C ALA A 25 -20.50 6.12 13.37
N ARG A 26 -19.60 6.74 12.61
CA ARG A 26 -19.81 7.07 11.18
C ARG A 26 -19.75 5.83 10.31
N THR A 27 -18.83 4.91 10.59
CA THR A 27 -18.68 3.65 9.87
C THR A 27 -19.90 2.75 10.02
N LEU A 28 -20.46 2.65 11.22
CA LEU A 28 -21.71 1.90 11.48
C LEU A 28 -22.92 2.40 10.67
N ARG A 29 -22.89 3.65 10.20
CA ARG A 29 -23.90 4.23 9.32
C ARG A 29 -23.61 4.06 7.81
N GLY A 30 -22.72 3.16 7.44
CA GLY A 30 -22.37 2.87 6.04
C GLY A 30 -21.57 3.99 5.36
N LYS A 31 -20.92 4.88 6.11
CA LYS A 31 -19.98 5.87 5.55
C LYS A 31 -18.60 5.27 5.46
N ASN A 32 -17.89 5.58 4.37
CA ASN A 32 -16.50 5.25 4.21
C ASN A 32 -15.67 5.71 5.40
N ARG A 33 -14.70 4.91 5.80
CA ARG A 33 -13.75 5.24 6.88
C ARG A 33 -12.88 6.42 6.50
N ASN A 34 -12.75 6.66 5.20
CA ASN A 34 -11.79 7.60 4.62
C ASN A 34 -10.36 7.26 5.07
N CYS A 35 -10.05 5.96 5.04
CA CYS A 35 -8.79 5.41 5.51
C CYS A 35 -8.14 4.56 4.42
N VAL A 36 -6.86 4.81 4.18
CA VAL A 36 -6.00 4.05 3.26
C VAL A 36 -5.10 3.15 4.09
N GLY A 37 -5.17 1.85 3.89
CA GLY A 37 -4.22 0.90 4.43
C GLY A 37 -2.94 0.88 3.59
N VAL A 38 -1.79 0.93 4.23
CA VAL A 38 -0.50 0.67 3.58
C VAL A 38 0.12 -0.51 4.30
N THR A 39 0.14 -1.66 3.65
CA THR A 39 0.70 -2.88 4.22
C THR A 39 2.00 -3.27 3.53
N ILE A 40 2.96 -3.72 4.31
CA ILE A 40 4.23 -4.24 3.83
C ILE A 40 4.12 -5.77 3.85
N ALA A 41 4.12 -6.37 2.66
CA ALA A 41 3.89 -7.80 2.52
C ALA A 41 5.04 -8.66 3.06
N PRO A 42 6.32 -8.40 2.74
CA PRO A 42 7.40 -9.19 3.30
C PRO A 42 7.64 -8.87 4.79
N PRO A 43 8.13 -9.82 5.57
CA PRO A 43 8.62 -9.55 6.91
C PRO A 43 9.72 -8.48 6.89
N MET A 44 9.67 -7.52 7.83
CA MET A 44 10.57 -6.36 7.83
C MET A 44 12.06 -6.71 7.94
N ASP A 45 12.39 -7.84 8.55
CA ASP A 45 13.75 -8.38 8.67
C ASP A 45 14.26 -9.02 7.38
N LEU A 46 13.39 -9.35 6.44
CA LEU A 46 13.71 -9.93 5.14
C LEU A 46 13.59 -8.92 3.99
N VAL A 47 13.17 -7.69 4.26
CA VAL A 47 12.94 -6.70 3.21
C VAL A 47 14.27 -6.07 2.80
N PRO A 48 14.72 -6.21 1.55
CA PRO A 48 15.89 -5.50 1.04
C PRO A 48 15.58 -4.02 0.74
N LEU A 49 14.43 -3.53 1.17
CA LEU A 49 14.06 -2.13 1.03
C LEU A 49 14.84 -1.32 2.07
N SER A 50 15.58 -0.32 1.61
CA SER A 50 16.24 0.59 2.53
C SER A 50 15.21 1.30 3.40
N GLU A 51 15.54 1.55 4.67
CA GLU A 51 14.68 2.34 5.56
C GLU A 51 14.35 3.70 4.95
N ASP A 52 15.31 4.30 4.26
CA ASP A 52 15.14 5.58 3.54
C ASP A 52 14.04 5.51 2.48
N PHE A 53 13.94 4.40 1.73
CA PHE A 53 12.89 4.22 0.74
C PHE A 53 11.51 4.16 1.41
N LEU A 54 11.37 3.42 2.50
CA LEU A 54 10.11 3.32 3.24
C LEU A 54 9.70 4.66 3.85
N ILE A 55 10.64 5.38 4.46
CA ILE A 55 10.39 6.71 5.02
C ILE A 55 9.93 7.67 3.91
N TRP A 56 10.63 7.68 2.78
CA TRP A 56 10.26 8.50 1.63
C TRP A 56 8.86 8.14 1.10
N LEU A 57 8.59 6.85 0.91
CA LEU A 57 7.30 6.35 0.43
C LEU A 57 6.17 6.78 1.37
N PHE A 58 6.35 6.57 2.67
CA PHE A 58 5.35 6.94 3.68
C PHE A 58 5.10 8.44 3.71
N ALA A 59 6.14 9.25 3.61
CA ALA A 59 6.01 10.71 3.55
C ALA A 59 5.23 11.15 2.31
N LYS A 60 5.49 10.54 1.15
CA LYS A 60 4.77 10.86 -0.10
C LYS A 60 3.31 10.43 -0.06
N LEU A 61 3.02 9.21 0.39
CA LEU A 61 1.65 8.73 0.54
C LEU A 61 0.88 9.59 1.55
N SER A 62 1.50 9.94 2.68
CA SER A 62 0.90 10.83 3.67
C SER A 62 0.53 12.20 3.08
N THR A 63 1.44 12.80 2.30
CA THR A 63 1.17 14.08 1.65
C THR A 63 -0.01 14.00 0.68
N ILE A 64 -0.07 12.94 -0.14
CA ILE A 64 -1.09 12.78 -1.16
C ILE A 64 -2.47 12.55 -0.52
N PHE A 65 -2.55 11.63 0.44
CA PHE A 65 -3.82 11.23 1.02
C PHE A 65 -4.36 12.22 2.05
N SER A 66 -3.49 12.86 2.85
CA SER A 66 -3.92 13.89 3.78
C SER A 66 -4.49 15.12 3.08
N ALA A 67 -3.96 15.47 1.90
CA ALA A 67 -4.53 16.54 1.07
C ALA A 67 -5.97 16.24 0.63
N GLN A 68 -6.36 14.97 0.60
CA GLN A 68 -7.72 14.50 0.32
C GLN A 68 -8.55 14.26 1.59
N GLY A 69 -7.99 14.59 2.76
CA GLY A 69 -8.63 14.38 4.06
C GLY A 69 -8.71 12.91 4.48
N ALA A 70 -7.94 12.01 3.85
CA ALA A 70 -7.90 10.61 4.21
C ALA A 70 -6.90 10.34 5.34
N TYR A 71 -7.24 9.37 6.19
CA TYR A 71 -6.31 8.82 7.17
C TYR A 71 -5.46 7.73 6.52
N ILE A 72 -4.25 7.51 7.04
CA ILE A 72 -3.40 6.40 6.63
C ILE A 72 -3.19 5.47 7.81
N CYS A 73 -3.43 4.20 7.58
CA CYS A 73 -3.12 3.12 8.50
C CYS A 73 -1.92 2.35 7.95
N PHE A 74 -0.79 2.37 8.66
CA PHE A 74 0.33 1.52 8.34
C PHE A 74 0.16 0.19 9.04
N ASP A 75 0.02 -0.87 8.24
CA ASP A 75 -0.11 -2.24 8.71
C ASP A 75 1.18 -3.00 8.41
N ILE A 76 1.97 -3.24 9.46
CA ILE A 76 3.25 -3.92 9.35
C ILE A 76 3.02 -5.40 9.64
N ASN A 77 3.26 -6.21 8.63
CA ASN A 77 3.21 -7.64 8.78
C ASN A 77 4.21 -8.13 9.81
N ARG A 78 3.70 -8.75 10.87
CA ARG A 78 4.53 -9.40 11.88
C ARG A 78 4.70 -10.87 11.50
N TYR A 79 5.86 -11.19 10.94
CA TYR A 79 6.22 -12.57 10.71
C TYR A 79 6.25 -13.33 12.05
N SER A 80 5.49 -14.42 12.09
CA SER A 80 5.62 -15.41 13.15
C SER A 80 6.08 -16.72 12.49
N PRO A 81 7.19 -17.32 12.95
CA PRO A 81 7.69 -18.58 12.37
C PRO A 81 6.68 -19.73 12.38
N ASN A 82 5.68 -19.65 13.26
CA ASN A 82 4.65 -20.67 13.47
C ASN A 82 3.27 -20.31 12.86
N SER A 83 3.13 -19.15 12.24
CA SER A 83 1.90 -18.73 11.57
C SER A 83 2.19 -18.29 10.15
N GLN A 84 1.30 -18.63 9.23
CA GLN A 84 1.32 -18.01 7.91
C GLN A 84 1.23 -16.49 8.10
N SER A 85 2.16 -15.78 7.47
CA SER A 85 2.18 -14.33 7.43
C SER A 85 0.90 -13.84 6.75
N ASP A 86 0.05 -13.12 7.48
CA ASP A 86 -1.16 -12.53 6.93
C ASP A 86 -1.05 -11.01 6.92
N TYR A 87 -0.38 -10.48 5.89
CA TYR A 87 -0.28 -9.05 5.68
C TYR A 87 -1.58 -8.41 5.19
N ALA A 88 -2.61 -9.21 4.92
CA ALA A 88 -3.94 -8.75 4.52
C ALA A 88 -4.94 -8.73 5.67
N ARG A 89 -4.51 -8.96 6.90
CA ARG A 89 -5.40 -8.97 8.07
C ARG A 89 -6.28 -7.73 8.14
N GLY A 90 -5.71 -6.54 7.94
CA GLY A 90 -6.47 -5.29 7.94
C GLY A 90 -7.51 -5.19 6.82
N VAL A 91 -7.33 -5.93 5.71
CA VAL A 91 -8.35 -6.09 4.65
C VAL A 91 -9.53 -6.90 5.19
N TRP A 92 -9.24 -8.05 5.80
CA TRP A 92 -10.28 -8.94 6.32
C TRP A 92 -11.05 -8.32 7.47
N GLU A 93 -10.37 -7.60 8.35
CA GLU A 93 -10.96 -6.85 9.45
C GLU A 93 -11.60 -5.53 9.00
N GLN A 94 -11.52 -5.21 7.71
CA GLN A 94 -12.06 -3.96 7.15
C GLN A 94 -11.57 -2.71 7.87
N MET A 95 -10.28 -2.64 8.18
CA MET A 95 -9.67 -1.52 8.89
C MET A 95 -9.58 -0.25 8.03
N TYR A 96 -9.57 -0.40 6.72
CA TYR A 96 -9.45 0.68 5.74
C TYR A 96 -10.38 0.44 4.54
N ASP A 97 -10.55 1.43 3.67
CA ASP A 97 -11.44 1.38 2.50
C ASP A 97 -10.70 1.01 1.21
N VAL A 98 -9.39 1.19 1.18
CA VAL A 98 -8.49 0.87 0.07
C VAL A 98 -7.14 0.44 0.62
N CYS A 99 -6.44 -0.45 -0.08
CA CYS A 99 -5.16 -0.99 0.36
C CYS A 99 -4.04 -0.71 -0.65
N VAL A 100 -2.90 -0.24 -0.16
CA VAL A 100 -1.63 -0.21 -0.91
C VAL A 100 -0.74 -1.31 -0.34
N VAL A 101 -0.42 -2.31 -1.15
CA VAL A 101 0.44 -3.44 -0.76
C VAL A 101 1.85 -3.20 -1.27
N VAL A 102 2.80 -3.06 -0.36
CA VAL A 102 4.21 -2.80 -0.70
C VAL A 102 4.98 -4.12 -0.74
N GLY A 103 5.62 -4.41 -1.87
CA GLY A 103 6.47 -5.58 -2.07
C GLY A 103 5.71 -6.92 -1.96
N PRO A 104 4.61 -7.13 -2.72
CA PRO A 104 3.93 -8.42 -2.69
C PRO A 104 4.88 -9.53 -3.14
N LEU A 105 4.81 -10.68 -2.45
CA LEU A 105 5.68 -11.84 -2.73
C LEU A 105 5.21 -12.57 -4.01
N PRO A 106 6.13 -12.86 -4.96
CA PRO A 106 5.73 -13.27 -6.31
C PRO A 106 5.26 -14.72 -6.44
N SER A 107 5.72 -15.66 -5.63
CA SER A 107 5.73 -17.04 -6.10
C SER A 107 4.88 -18.06 -5.35
N GLN A 108 4.42 -17.78 -4.14
CA GLN A 108 3.71 -18.76 -3.32
C GLN A 108 2.54 -18.16 -2.53
N ASP A 109 2.25 -16.89 -2.73
CA ASP A 109 1.31 -16.16 -1.92
C ASP A 109 0.01 -15.88 -2.67
N ASP A 110 -1.04 -16.60 -2.32
CA ASP A 110 -2.39 -16.36 -2.83
C ASP A 110 -3.06 -15.11 -2.22
N THR A 111 -2.39 -14.41 -1.31
CA THR A 111 -3.00 -13.30 -0.57
C THR A 111 -3.46 -12.19 -1.50
N MET A 112 -2.66 -11.83 -2.51
CA MET A 112 -3.06 -10.81 -3.50
C MET A 112 -4.30 -11.22 -4.29
N ARG A 113 -4.40 -12.49 -4.67
CA ARG A 113 -5.59 -13.03 -5.36
C ARG A 113 -6.82 -12.98 -4.45
N ARG A 114 -6.67 -13.36 -3.19
CA ARG A 114 -7.75 -13.29 -2.20
C ARG A 114 -8.20 -11.85 -1.95
N ILE A 115 -7.28 -10.86 -1.90
CA ILE A 115 -7.63 -9.43 -1.81
C ILE A 115 -8.45 -9.01 -3.03
N HIS A 116 -8.05 -9.43 -4.21
CA HIS A 116 -8.76 -9.15 -5.46
C HIS A 116 -10.19 -9.74 -5.44
N GLU A 117 -10.32 -11.02 -5.08
CA GLU A 117 -11.59 -11.72 -4.98
C GLU A 117 -12.50 -11.14 -3.89
N TYR A 118 -11.92 -10.62 -2.81
CA TYR A 118 -12.66 -9.93 -1.75
C TYR A 118 -13.30 -8.63 -2.23
N GLY A 119 -12.79 -8.05 -3.32
CA GLY A 119 -13.36 -6.86 -3.95
C GLY A 119 -13.00 -5.54 -3.29
N MET A 120 -12.02 -5.50 -2.36
CA MET A 120 -11.49 -4.25 -1.85
C MET A 120 -10.63 -3.58 -2.92
N PRO A 121 -10.77 -2.27 -3.21
CA PRO A 121 -9.87 -1.57 -4.08
C PRO A 121 -8.43 -1.62 -3.55
N TYR A 122 -7.48 -1.96 -4.39
CA TYR A 122 -6.08 -2.08 -4.00
C TYR A 122 -5.11 -1.67 -5.11
N LEU A 123 -3.87 -1.38 -4.70
CA LEU A 123 -2.72 -1.19 -5.58
C LEU A 123 -1.52 -1.93 -5.00
N ALA A 124 -0.92 -2.83 -5.77
CA ALA A 124 0.35 -3.44 -5.43
C ALA A 124 1.52 -2.55 -5.91
N LEU A 125 2.46 -2.25 -5.02
CA LEU A 125 3.76 -1.65 -5.38
C LEU A 125 4.78 -2.78 -5.53
N GLY A 126 4.90 -3.27 -6.75
CA GLY A 126 5.67 -4.43 -7.14
C GLY A 126 4.99 -5.18 -8.28
N ARG A 127 5.73 -6.07 -8.92
CA ARG A 127 5.22 -6.86 -10.05
C ARG A 127 4.90 -8.28 -9.60
N LEU A 128 3.76 -8.80 -10.07
CA LEU A 128 3.33 -10.18 -9.89
C LEU A 128 3.11 -10.81 -11.26
N ASP A 129 4.10 -11.55 -11.75
CA ASP A 129 4.04 -12.16 -13.08
C ASP A 129 3.02 -13.30 -13.15
N ASN A 130 2.74 -13.94 -12.04
CA ASN A 130 1.73 -15.00 -11.91
C ASN A 130 0.31 -14.47 -11.69
N PHE A 131 0.11 -13.14 -11.66
CA PHE A 131 -1.19 -12.52 -11.49
C PHE A 131 -1.32 -11.24 -12.34
N PRO A 132 -1.51 -11.37 -13.67
CA PRO A 132 -1.55 -10.24 -14.60
C PRO A 132 -2.76 -9.30 -14.38
N GLU A 133 -3.84 -9.78 -13.76
CA GLU A 133 -5.02 -8.97 -13.43
C GLU A 133 -4.78 -8.06 -12.21
N CYS A 134 -3.66 -8.23 -11.53
CA CYS A 134 -3.32 -7.43 -10.36
C CYS A 134 -3.16 -5.94 -10.72
N SER A 135 -3.91 -5.08 -10.02
CA SER A 135 -3.67 -3.64 -10.10
C SER A 135 -2.32 -3.32 -9.46
N SER A 136 -1.32 -3.03 -10.30
CA SER A 136 0.05 -2.86 -9.81
C SER A 136 0.76 -1.66 -10.43
N ALA A 137 1.73 -1.14 -9.70
CA ALA A 137 2.71 -0.18 -10.16
C ALA A 137 4.12 -0.70 -9.82
N ALA A 138 4.95 -0.84 -10.83
CA ALA A 138 6.31 -1.38 -10.68
C ALA A 138 7.31 -0.65 -11.55
N VAL A 139 8.57 -0.70 -11.14
CA VAL A 139 9.69 -0.25 -11.98
C VAL A 139 9.97 -1.34 -13.03
N ASN A 140 10.14 -0.95 -14.29
CA ASN A 140 10.56 -1.87 -15.32
C ASN A 140 12.07 -2.16 -15.22
N LEU A 141 12.43 -3.10 -14.37
CA LEU A 141 13.83 -3.47 -14.10
C LEU A 141 14.51 -4.08 -15.30
N GLU A 142 13.78 -4.85 -16.12
CA GLU A 142 14.30 -5.46 -17.35
C GLU A 142 14.75 -4.39 -18.34
N GLN A 143 13.90 -3.41 -18.62
CA GLN A 143 14.25 -2.29 -19.48
C GLN A 143 15.41 -1.47 -18.90
N GLY A 144 15.42 -1.24 -17.58
CA GLY A 144 16.50 -0.53 -16.90
C GLY A 144 17.85 -1.26 -17.03
N ALA A 145 17.87 -2.57 -16.85
CA ALA A 145 19.07 -3.40 -17.01
C ALA A 145 19.56 -3.41 -18.47
N TYR A 146 18.63 -3.54 -19.42
CA TYR A 146 18.94 -3.48 -20.84
C TYR A 146 19.60 -2.15 -21.23
N GLU A 147 18.98 -1.02 -20.87
CA GLU A 147 19.49 0.32 -21.21
C GLU A 147 20.85 0.58 -20.55
N SER A 148 21.03 0.20 -19.31
CA SER A 148 22.30 0.35 -18.58
C SER A 148 23.40 -0.47 -19.25
N THR A 149 23.13 -1.72 -19.62
CA THR A 149 24.10 -2.59 -20.31
C THR A 149 24.44 -2.04 -21.69
N ARG A 150 23.43 -1.62 -22.45
CA ARG A 150 23.60 -1.00 -23.76
C ARG A 150 24.47 0.25 -23.69
N PHE A 151 24.24 1.11 -22.70
CA PHE A 151 25.04 2.31 -22.46
C PHE A 151 26.52 1.97 -22.25
N LEU A 152 26.84 0.96 -21.42
CA LEU A 152 28.21 0.51 -21.19
C LEU A 152 28.86 -0.04 -22.47
N ILE A 153 28.14 -0.83 -23.26
CA ILE A 153 28.63 -1.34 -24.54
C ILE A 153 28.94 -0.23 -25.52
N GLN A 154 28.08 0.77 -25.64
CA GLN A 154 28.27 1.94 -26.50
C GLN A 154 29.49 2.78 -26.08
N ARG A 155 29.85 2.78 -24.77
CA ARG A 155 31.06 3.41 -24.24
C ARG A 155 32.33 2.58 -24.42
N GLY A 156 32.24 1.42 -25.10
CA GLY A 156 33.37 0.55 -25.43
C GLY A 156 33.71 -0.46 -24.36
N HIS A 157 32.94 -0.55 -23.28
CA HIS A 157 33.17 -1.61 -22.28
C HIS A 157 32.84 -2.98 -22.87
N ARG A 158 33.77 -3.93 -22.68
CA ARG A 158 33.68 -5.32 -23.19
C ARG A 158 33.58 -6.36 -22.08
N ARG A 159 33.99 -5.98 -20.89
CA ARG A 159 33.91 -6.83 -19.69
C ARG A 159 32.98 -6.19 -18.71
N ILE A 160 31.76 -6.71 -18.67
CA ILE A 160 30.66 -6.17 -17.86
C ILE A 160 30.26 -7.29 -16.90
N ALA A 161 30.17 -6.95 -15.61
CA ALA A 161 29.66 -7.85 -14.58
C ALA A 161 28.31 -7.32 -14.09
N LEU A 162 27.38 -8.22 -13.82
CA LEU A 162 26.08 -7.93 -13.20
C LEU A 162 26.11 -8.45 -11.76
N LEU A 163 25.80 -7.59 -10.82
CA LEU A 163 25.57 -7.96 -9.44
C LEU A 163 24.06 -7.99 -9.21
N THR A 164 23.52 -9.15 -8.86
CA THR A 164 22.09 -9.29 -8.55
C THR A 164 21.90 -9.62 -7.08
N ALA A 165 20.74 -9.32 -6.56
CA ALA A 165 20.29 -9.87 -5.27
C ALA A 165 20.04 -11.39 -5.41
N PHE A 166 19.93 -12.09 -4.29
CA PHE A 166 19.75 -13.55 -4.29
C PHE A 166 18.49 -13.97 -5.09
N ASP A 167 18.60 -15.10 -5.79
CA ASP A 167 17.46 -15.77 -6.40
C ASP A 167 16.38 -16.07 -5.35
N GLY A 168 15.16 -15.61 -5.60
CA GLY A 168 14.00 -15.85 -4.71
C GLY A 168 13.22 -14.61 -4.29
N PHE A 169 13.69 -13.42 -4.64
CA PHE A 169 12.96 -12.16 -4.41
C PHE A 169 12.35 -11.56 -5.69
N TYR A 170 12.38 -12.29 -6.81
CA TYR A 170 11.81 -11.88 -8.10
C TYR A 170 10.93 -12.96 -8.69
#